data_9a3c6cc5b212a106a6c072080fb61f2e
#
_entry.id   9a3c6cc5b212a106a6c072080fb61f2e
#
_cell.length_a   1.000
_cell.length_b   1.000
_cell.length_c   1.000
_cell.angle_alpha   90.00
_cell.angle_beta   90.00
_cell.angle_gamma   90.00
#
_symmetry.space_group_name_H-M   'P 1'
#
loop_
_entity.id
_entity.type
_entity.pdbx_description
1 polymer ?
#
loop_
_entity_poly.entity_id
_entity_poly.type
_entity_poly.pdbx_seq_one_letter_code
_entity_poly.pdbx_strand_id
1 'polypeptide(L)'
;MEYYSKEISNLIAELSDLPSIGNKSAQRLAFHILGMDEDKVNDLANAIVTARKNVRYCKQCFTLTDDELCPICANPKRNHNVIMVVEDTRDLAAYEKTGKYDGVYHVLHGAISPMAGIGPGDIKLKELMVRLQQVDAEEVIIATNSSLEGETTAAYISKLIKPTGIKVSRIASGVPVGGNLEYIDEVTLLRALDGRTEL
;
A
#
# COMPACT_ATOMS: atom_id res chain seq x y z
N MET A 1 1.96 20.96 35.29
CA MET A 1 0.75 21.82 35.44
C MET A 1 -0.13 21.58 34.24
N GLU A 2 -1.33 21.06 34.47
CA GLU A 2 -2.35 20.93 33.40
C GLU A 2 -2.97 22.32 33.19
N TYR A 3 -2.70 22.92 32.06
CA TYR A 3 -3.26 24.24 31.68
C TYR A 3 -4.66 24.10 31.07
N TYR A 4 -5.09 22.90 30.70
CA TYR A 4 -6.36 22.59 30.05
C TYR A 4 -7.26 21.74 30.93
N SER A 5 -8.56 21.77 30.66
CA SER A 5 -9.49 20.84 31.29
C SER A 5 -9.14 19.41 30.94
N LYS A 6 -9.60 18.46 31.74
CA LYS A 6 -9.36 17.02 31.53
C LYS A 6 -9.77 16.56 30.13
N GLU A 7 -10.93 17.01 29.64
CA GLU A 7 -11.47 16.59 28.33
C GLU A 7 -10.63 17.16 27.18
N ILE A 8 -10.14 18.39 27.30
CA ILE A 8 -9.21 18.98 26.31
C ILE A 8 -7.89 18.21 26.29
N SER A 9 -7.35 17.90 27.45
CA SER A 9 -6.09 17.14 27.57
C SER A 9 -6.22 15.73 26.98
N ASN A 10 -7.33 15.04 27.22
CA ASN A 10 -7.61 13.74 26.64
C ASN A 10 -7.68 13.80 25.10
N LEU A 11 -8.41 14.76 24.54
CA LEU A 11 -8.52 14.91 23.10
C LEU A 11 -7.14 15.19 22.47
N ILE A 12 -6.32 16.02 23.09
CA ILE A 12 -4.95 16.30 22.62
C ILE A 12 -4.11 15.02 22.67
N ALA A 13 -4.20 14.23 23.73
CA ALA A 13 -3.46 12.99 23.87
C ALA A 13 -3.82 12.01 22.74
N GLU A 14 -5.11 11.70 22.56
CA GLU A 14 -5.58 10.79 21.50
C GLU A 14 -5.15 11.25 20.09
N LEU A 15 -5.18 12.56 19.81
CA LEU A 15 -4.71 13.10 18.54
C LEU A 15 -3.19 13.01 18.39
N SER A 16 -2.43 13.13 19.48
CA SER A 16 -0.96 13.05 19.46
C SER A 16 -0.43 11.62 19.30
N ASP A 17 -1.25 10.61 19.61
CA ASP A 17 -0.93 9.20 19.37
C ASP A 17 -1.02 8.81 17.88
N LEU A 18 -1.62 9.66 17.05
CA LEU A 18 -1.65 9.43 15.60
C LEU A 18 -0.26 9.65 14.98
N PRO A 19 0.16 8.76 14.05
CA PRO A 19 1.46 8.88 13.39
C PRO A 19 1.66 10.25 12.75
N SER A 20 2.83 10.84 12.92
CA SER A 20 3.22 12.16 12.39
C SER A 20 2.47 13.35 12.96
N ILE A 21 1.62 13.18 13.97
CA ILE A 21 0.96 14.26 14.69
C ILE A 21 1.70 14.51 16.01
N GLY A 22 2.54 15.56 16.04
CA GLY A 22 3.18 16.00 17.27
C GLY A 22 2.24 16.81 18.15
N ASN A 23 2.61 16.99 19.42
CA ASN A 23 1.79 17.67 20.43
C ASN A 23 1.24 19.05 19.99
N LYS A 24 2.06 19.88 19.32
CA LYS A 24 1.60 21.19 18.81
C LYS A 24 0.50 21.07 17.75
N SER A 25 0.60 20.08 16.87
CA SER A 25 -0.41 19.80 15.85
C SER A 25 -1.67 19.25 16.49
N ALA A 26 -1.53 18.33 17.46
CA ALA A 26 -2.64 17.78 18.22
C ALA A 26 -3.44 18.87 18.95
N GLN A 27 -2.74 19.82 19.62
CA GLN A 27 -3.39 20.96 20.24
C GLN A 27 -4.18 21.80 19.25
N ARG A 28 -3.59 22.14 18.10
CA ARG A 28 -4.28 22.90 17.05
C ARG A 28 -5.52 22.19 16.53
N LEU A 29 -5.44 20.89 16.30
CA LEU A 29 -6.56 20.05 15.87
C LEU A 29 -7.65 20.00 16.94
N ALA A 30 -7.29 19.78 18.20
CA ALA A 30 -8.24 19.73 19.31
C ALA A 30 -9.03 21.05 19.43
N PHE A 31 -8.36 22.20 19.42
CA PHE A 31 -9.04 23.49 19.47
C PHE A 31 -9.87 23.80 18.21
N HIS A 32 -9.45 23.30 17.04
CA HIS A 32 -10.27 23.40 15.83
C HIS A 32 -11.56 22.60 15.98
N ILE A 33 -11.46 21.34 16.44
CA ILE A 33 -12.63 20.45 16.67
C ILE A 33 -13.59 21.08 17.69
N LEU A 34 -13.07 21.64 18.79
CA LEU A 34 -13.89 22.32 19.80
C LEU A 34 -14.60 23.59 19.28
N GLY A 35 -14.10 24.19 18.21
CA GLY A 35 -14.72 25.33 17.53
C GLY A 35 -15.66 24.95 16.39
N MET A 36 -15.82 23.66 16.06
CA MET A 36 -16.75 23.19 15.03
C MET A 36 -18.18 23.11 15.56
N ASP A 37 -19.15 23.12 14.65
CA ASP A 37 -20.55 22.79 14.98
C ASP A 37 -20.64 21.35 15.48
N GLU A 38 -21.50 21.10 16.46
CA GLU A 38 -21.68 19.78 17.09
C GLU A 38 -22.01 18.67 16.07
N ASP A 39 -22.84 18.97 15.06
CA ASP A 39 -23.17 18.03 13.98
C ASP A 39 -21.93 17.59 13.20
N LYS A 40 -21.02 18.51 12.88
CA LYS A 40 -19.76 18.18 12.17
C LYS A 40 -18.80 17.36 13.02
N VAL A 41 -18.77 17.61 14.33
CA VAL A 41 -17.98 16.78 15.26
C VAL A 41 -18.51 15.36 15.31
N ASN A 42 -19.85 15.20 15.41
CA ASN A 42 -20.51 13.91 15.39
C ASN A 42 -20.27 13.17 14.06
N ASP A 43 -20.35 13.85 12.93
CA ASP A 43 -20.06 13.30 11.61
C ASP A 43 -18.61 12.77 11.52
N LEU A 44 -17.65 13.53 11.99
CA LEU A 44 -16.24 13.12 12.03
C LEU A 44 -16.04 11.87 12.92
N ALA A 45 -16.58 11.90 14.13
CA ALA A 45 -16.48 10.79 15.06
C ALA A 45 -17.14 9.53 14.49
N ASN A 46 -18.33 9.66 13.92
CA ASN A 46 -19.05 8.57 13.28
C ASN A 46 -18.30 8.02 12.05
N ALA A 47 -17.70 8.86 11.23
CA ALA A 47 -16.89 8.44 10.09
C ALA A 47 -15.72 7.55 10.53
N ILE A 48 -15.00 7.94 11.59
CA ILE A 48 -13.88 7.16 12.15
C ILE A 48 -14.37 5.79 12.64
N VAL A 49 -15.43 5.78 13.46
CA VAL A 49 -15.97 4.54 14.04
C VAL A 49 -16.53 3.63 12.95
N THR A 50 -17.26 4.17 12.00
CA THR A 50 -17.88 3.41 10.90
C THR A 50 -16.83 2.82 9.98
N ALA A 51 -15.83 3.59 9.58
CA ALA A 51 -14.72 3.09 8.77
C ALA A 51 -14.01 1.93 9.48
N ARG A 52 -13.63 2.09 10.77
CA ARG A 52 -12.94 1.04 11.53
C ARG A 52 -13.78 -0.22 11.67
N LYS A 53 -15.12 -0.10 11.77
CA LYS A 53 -16.04 -1.23 11.95
C LYS A 53 -16.33 -1.98 10.65
N ASN A 54 -16.49 -1.26 9.54
CA ASN A 54 -17.02 -1.83 8.30
C ASN A 54 -15.91 -2.19 7.30
N VAL A 55 -14.82 -1.44 7.25
CA VAL A 55 -13.71 -1.73 6.33
C VAL A 55 -13.02 -3.04 6.73
N ARG A 56 -12.86 -3.90 5.75
CA ARG A 56 -12.26 -5.24 5.86
C ARG A 56 -11.30 -5.49 4.72
N TYR A 57 -10.60 -6.61 4.74
CA TYR A 57 -9.81 -7.05 3.61
C TYR A 57 -10.67 -7.76 2.57
N CYS A 58 -10.47 -7.40 1.30
CA CYS A 58 -10.99 -8.16 0.16
C CYS A 58 -10.52 -9.62 0.27
N LYS A 59 -11.41 -10.58 0.17
CA LYS A 59 -11.09 -12.01 0.29
C LYS A 59 -10.10 -12.52 -0.76
N GLN A 60 -9.97 -11.83 -1.89
CA GLN A 60 -9.12 -12.25 -2.99
C GLN A 60 -7.79 -11.52 -3.06
N CYS A 61 -7.77 -10.19 -2.95
CA CYS A 61 -6.55 -9.40 -3.14
C CYS A 61 -6.02 -8.74 -1.87
N PHE A 62 -6.75 -8.82 -0.76
CA PHE A 62 -6.41 -8.25 0.54
C PHE A 62 -6.35 -6.71 0.58
N THR A 63 -6.80 -5.99 -0.46
CA THR A 63 -7.00 -4.55 -0.34
C THR A 63 -8.13 -4.23 0.64
N LEU A 64 -8.15 -3.03 1.17
CA LEU A 64 -9.23 -2.55 2.04
C LEU A 64 -10.51 -2.30 1.21
N THR A 65 -11.65 -2.76 1.72
CA THR A 65 -12.97 -2.65 1.08
C THR A 65 -14.09 -2.76 2.10
N ASP A 66 -15.27 -2.26 1.77
CA ASP A 66 -16.48 -2.42 2.58
C ASP A 66 -17.18 -3.75 2.28
N ASP A 67 -16.96 -4.32 1.10
CA ASP A 67 -17.58 -5.55 0.63
C ASP A 67 -16.68 -6.79 0.78
N GLU A 68 -17.22 -7.94 0.47
CA GLU A 68 -16.48 -9.21 0.47
C GLU A 68 -15.37 -9.24 -0.58
N LEU A 69 -15.66 -8.72 -1.78
CA LEU A 69 -14.70 -8.48 -2.87
C LEU A 69 -14.65 -6.98 -3.17
N CYS A 70 -13.45 -6.46 -3.36
CA CYS A 70 -13.28 -5.08 -3.78
C CYS A 70 -13.81 -4.88 -5.23
N PRO A 71 -14.11 -3.63 -5.63
CA PRO A 71 -14.63 -3.34 -6.98
C PRO A 71 -13.73 -3.85 -8.12
N ILE A 72 -12.42 -3.98 -7.90
CA ILE A 72 -11.48 -4.50 -8.90
C ILE A 72 -11.63 -6.01 -9.04
N CYS A 73 -11.63 -6.76 -7.94
CA CYS A 73 -11.78 -8.21 -7.96
C CYS A 73 -13.17 -8.67 -8.39
N ALA A 74 -14.20 -7.87 -8.12
CA ALA A 74 -15.58 -8.16 -8.53
C ALA A 74 -15.84 -7.82 -10.01
N ASN A 75 -14.96 -7.08 -10.67
CA ASN A 75 -15.16 -6.62 -12.04
C ASN A 75 -14.76 -7.70 -13.07
N PRO A 76 -15.71 -8.31 -13.79
CA PRO A 76 -15.42 -9.37 -14.77
C PRO A 76 -14.70 -8.86 -16.04
N LYS A 77 -14.60 -7.53 -16.23
CA LYS A 77 -13.88 -6.94 -17.37
C LYS A 77 -12.37 -6.84 -17.12
N ARG A 78 -11.91 -7.09 -15.89
CA ARG A 78 -10.48 -7.08 -15.55
C ARG A 78 -9.83 -8.40 -16.00
N ASN A 79 -8.58 -8.33 -16.41
CA ASN A 79 -7.80 -9.52 -16.70
C ASN A 79 -7.33 -10.18 -15.40
N HIS A 80 -8.05 -11.22 -14.98
CA HIS A 80 -7.76 -11.94 -13.73
C HIS A 80 -6.53 -12.85 -13.82
N ASN A 81 -5.95 -13.05 -15.02
CA ASN A 81 -4.74 -13.86 -15.23
C ASN A 81 -3.45 -13.05 -15.03
N VAL A 82 -3.55 -11.71 -14.93
CA VAL A 82 -2.41 -10.83 -14.66
C VAL A 82 -2.56 -10.23 -13.28
N ILE A 83 -1.63 -10.54 -12.38
CA ILE A 83 -1.69 -10.14 -10.97
C ILE A 83 -0.53 -9.21 -10.63
N MET A 84 -0.83 -7.97 -10.23
CA MET A 84 0.17 -7.04 -9.72
C MET A 84 0.28 -7.15 -8.20
N VAL A 85 1.48 -7.43 -7.70
CA VAL A 85 1.77 -7.54 -6.26
C VAL A 85 2.33 -6.23 -5.77
N VAL A 86 1.65 -5.62 -4.78
CA VAL A 86 2.01 -4.34 -4.15
C VAL A 86 2.15 -4.49 -2.64
N GLU A 87 2.85 -3.56 -1.98
CA GLU A 87 3.07 -3.63 -0.53
C GLU A 87 1.83 -3.21 0.26
N ASP A 88 1.12 -2.16 -0.17
CA ASP A 88 -0.08 -1.70 0.53
C ASP A 88 -1.20 -1.21 -0.42
N THR A 89 -2.36 -0.90 0.16
CA THR A 89 -3.54 -0.41 -0.59
C THR A 89 -3.30 0.96 -1.25
N ARG A 90 -2.38 1.78 -0.73
CA ARG A 90 -2.04 3.09 -1.31
C ARG A 90 -1.29 2.93 -2.62
N ASP A 91 -0.40 1.93 -2.70
CA ASP A 91 0.32 1.60 -3.92
C ASP A 91 -0.65 1.14 -5.01
N LEU A 92 -1.60 0.26 -4.66
CA LEU A 92 -2.68 -0.14 -5.54
C LEU A 92 -3.45 1.08 -6.07
N ALA A 93 -3.85 1.98 -5.18
CA ALA A 93 -4.58 3.18 -5.56
C ALA A 93 -3.77 4.11 -6.48
N ALA A 94 -2.44 4.15 -6.32
CA ALA A 94 -1.57 4.92 -7.22
C ALA A 94 -1.57 4.34 -8.65
N TYR A 95 -1.52 3.02 -8.80
CA TYR A 95 -1.63 2.36 -10.11
C TYR A 95 -3.02 2.53 -10.74
N GLU A 96 -4.10 2.38 -9.98
CA GLU A 96 -5.47 2.58 -10.48
C GLU A 96 -5.69 3.99 -11.01
N LYS A 97 -5.10 5.02 -10.40
CA LYS A 97 -5.17 6.40 -10.89
C LYS A 97 -4.58 6.57 -12.29
N THR A 98 -3.70 5.69 -12.74
CA THR A 98 -3.14 5.76 -14.10
C THR A 98 -4.18 5.40 -15.18
N GLY A 99 -5.19 4.60 -14.83
CA GLY A 99 -6.23 4.11 -15.74
C GLY A 99 -5.71 3.22 -16.87
N LYS A 100 -4.49 2.69 -16.77
CA LYS A 100 -3.82 1.91 -17.83
C LYS A 100 -3.66 0.44 -17.51
N TYR A 101 -3.75 0.07 -16.24
CA TYR A 101 -3.63 -1.33 -15.81
C TYR A 101 -5.02 -1.99 -15.81
N ASP A 102 -5.14 -3.10 -16.48
CA ASP A 102 -6.39 -3.86 -16.64
C ASP A 102 -6.40 -5.19 -15.85
N GLY A 103 -5.28 -5.58 -15.24
CA GLY A 103 -5.18 -6.75 -14.40
C GLY A 103 -5.79 -6.56 -13.00
N VAL A 104 -5.55 -7.52 -12.12
CA VAL A 104 -5.96 -7.50 -10.71
C VAL A 104 -4.74 -7.38 -9.80
N TYR A 105 -4.98 -7.15 -8.50
CA TYR A 105 -3.89 -6.91 -7.55
C TYR A 105 -3.81 -7.99 -6.48
N HIS A 106 -2.67 -8.01 -5.77
CA HIS A 106 -2.49 -8.69 -4.50
C HIS A 106 -1.70 -7.77 -3.55
N VAL A 107 -2.28 -7.45 -2.39
CA VAL A 107 -1.70 -6.55 -1.40
C VAL A 107 -1.03 -7.36 -0.30
N LEU A 108 0.27 -7.15 -0.11
CA LEU A 108 1.09 -7.90 0.86
C LEU A 108 0.90 -7.43 2.31
N HIS A 109 0.51 -6.18 2.52
CA HIS A 109 0.49 -5.48 3.82
C HIS A 109 1.86 -5.43 4.51
N GLY A 110 2.90 -5.18 3.73
CA GLY A 110 4.27 -5.01 4.18
C GLY A 110 5.31 -5.56 3.21
N ALA A 111 6.55 -5.52 3.65
CA ALA A 111 7.70 -6.07 2.95
C ALA A 111 8.55 -6.90 3.92
N ILE A 112 9.31 -7.85 3.39
CA ILE A 112 10.26 -8.64 4.18
C ILE A 112 11.37 -7.71 4.67
N SER A 113 11.52 -7.57 5.98
CA SER A 113 12.53 -6.74 6.62
C SER A 113 13.17 -7.49 7.79
N PRO A 114 14.29 -8.20 7.57
CA PRO A 114 14.97 -8.94 8.64
C PRO A 114 15.39 -8.04 9.80
N MET A 115 15.77 -6.79 9.53
CA MET A 115 16.15 -5.83 10.56
C MET A 115 14.98 -5.40 11.46
N ALA A 116 13.76 -5.37 10.92
CA ALA A 116 12.54 -5.11 11.67
C ALA A 116 11.89 -6.40 12.22
N GLY A 117 12.50 -7.57 12.00
CA GLY A 117 11.96 -8.86 12.40
C GLY A 117 10.76 -9.32 11.57
N ILE A 118 10.51 -8.71 10.41
CA ILE A 118 9.38 -9.05 9.52
C ILE A 118 9.83 -10.11 8.52
N GLY A 119 9.28 -11.30 8.65
CA GLY A 119 9.53 -12.43 7.76
C GLY A 119 8.43 -12.64 6.70
N PRO A 120 8.59 -13.64 5.82
CA PRO A 120 7.60 -13.96 4.79
C PRO A 120 6.23 -14.38 5.36
N GLY A 121 6.19 -14.84 6.60
CA GLY A 121 4.96 -15.26 7.28
C GLY A 121 4.14 -14.10 7.87
N ASP A 122 4.74 -12.92 7.99
CA ASP A 122 4.12 -11.74 8.59
C ASP A 122 3.38 -10.89 7.56
N ILE A 123 3.57 -11.16 6.28
CA ILE A 123 2.93 -10.50 5.14
C ILE A 123 2.04 -11.48 4.37
N LYS A 124 1.15 -10.98 3.49
CA LYS A 124 0.18 -11.80 2.72
C LYS A 124 0.81 -12.60 1.57
N LEU A 125 2.01 -13.12 1.77
CA LEU A 125 2.73 -13.91 0.77
C LEU A 125 2.21 -15.35 0.66
N LYS A 126 1.86 -15.97 1.78
CA LYS A 126 1.27 -17.33 1.78
C LYS A 126 -0.04 -17.33 1.01
N GLU A 127 -0.86 -16.31 1.22
CA GLU A 127 -2.13 -16.13 0.54
C GLU A 127 -1.95 -15.89 -0.97
N LEU A 128 -0.89 -15.19 -1.38
CA LEU A 128 -0.51 -15.08 -2.79
C LEU A 128 -0.24 -16.46 -3.40
N MET A 129 0.59 -17.27 -2.74
CA MET A 129 0.94 -18.60 -3.25
C MET A 129 -0.27 -19.52 -3.34
N VAL A 130 -1.19 -19.47 -2.36
CA VAL A 130 -2.45 -20.21 -2.42
C VAL A 130 -3.32 -19.74 -3.57
N ARG A 131 -3.45 -18.43 -3.77
CA ARG A 131 -4.21 -17.84 -4.88
C ARG A 131 -3.68 -18.28 -6.24
N LEU A 132 -2.36 -18.29 -6.44
CA LEU A 132 -1.73 -18.72 -7.70
C LEU A 132 -1.98 -20.19 -8.04
N GLN A 133 -2.31 -21.03 -7.07
CA GLN A 133 -2.73 -22.43 -7.30
C GLN A 133 -4.20 -22.55 -7.72
N GLN A 134 -5.00 -21.52 -7.49
CA GLN A 134 -6.45 -21.52 -7.72
C GLN A 134 -6.87 -20.77 -8.99
N VAL A 135 -5.97 -19.96 -9.55
CA VAL A 135 -6.21 -19.16 -10.75
C VAL A 135 -5.21 -19.54 -11.84
N ASP A 136 -5.62 -19.42 -13.08
CA ASP A 136 -4.74 -19.65 -14.24
C ASP A 136 -3.94 -18.37 -14.52
N ALA A 137 -2.98 -18.09 -13.62
CA ALA A 137 -2.16 -16.88 -13.70
C ALA A 137 -1.13 -16.98 -14.82
N GLU A 138 -1.16 -16.04 -15.74
CA GLU A 138 -0.19 -15.92 -16.84
C GLU A 138 1.03 -15.10 -16.43
N GLU A 139 0.81 -14.04 -15.67
CA GLU A 139 1.86 -13.12 -15.25
C GLU A 139 1.64 -12.61 -13.82
N VAL A 140 2.72 -12.57 -13.05
CA VAL A 140 2.81 -11.86 -11.77
C VAL A 140 3.77 -10.69 -11.94
N ILE A 141 3.23 -9.46 -11.83
CA ILE A 141 4.00 -8.22 -11.89
C ILE A 141 4.34 -7.82 -10.47
N ILE A 142 5.62 -7.79 -10.12
CA ILE A 142 6.05 -7.38 -8.79
C ILE A 142 6.24 -5.85 -8.78
N ALA A 143 5.44 -5.16 -7.99
CA ALA A 143 5.41 -3.71 -7.87
C ALA A 143 5.62 -3.26 -6.41
N THR A 144 6.51 -3.95 -5.69
CA THR A 144 7.01 -3.50 -4.39
C THR A 144 7.90 -2.27 -4.54
N ASN A 145 8.04 -1.48 -3.48
CA ASN A 145 8.85 -0.26 -3.50
C ASN A 145 10.31 -0.54 -3.89
N SER A 146 11.01 0.48 -4.39
CA SER A 146 12.44 0.39 -4.73
C SER A 146 13.37 0.55 -3.50
N SER A 147 12.89 0.20 -2.30
CA SER A 147 13.66 0.11 -1.07
C SER A 147 14.40 -1.24 -0.99
N LEU A 148 15.34 -1.36 -0.06
CA LEU A 148 16.04 -2.62 0.20
C LEU A 148 15.06 -3.76 0.55
N GLU A 149 14.06 -3.47 1.37
CA GLU A 149 13.02 -4.40 1.79
C GLU A 149 12.13 -4.81 0.60
N GLY A 150 11.73 -3.84 -0.23
CA GLY A 150 10.93 -4.10 -1.42
C GLY A 150 11.67 -4.93 -2.46
N GLU A 151 12.96 -4.69 -2.69
CA GLU A 151 13.80 -5.51 -3.57
C GLU A 151 14.02 -6.91 -3.01
N THR A 152 14.27 -7.04 -1.70
CA THR A 152 14.38 -8.34 -1.02
C THR A 152 13.10 -9.13 -1.17
N THR A 153 11.95 -8.48 -0.97
CA THR A 153 10.63 -9.08 -1.13
C THR A 153 10.39 -9.53 -2.56
N ALA A 154 10.75 -8.69 -3.54
CA ALA A 154 10.64 -9.01 -4.96
C ALA A 154 11.47 -10.23 -5.35
N ALA A 155 12.72 -10.28 -4.91
CA ALA A 155 13.62 -11.40 -5.17
C ALA A 155 13.08 -12.70 -4.55
N TYR A 156 12.56 -12.62 -3.32
CA TYR A 156 11.98 -13.76 -2.63
C TYR A 156 10.74 -14.30 -3.34
N ILE A 157 9.78 -13.43 -3.72
CA ILE A 157 8.58 -13.79 -4.47
C ILE A 157 8.96 -14.41 -5.82
N SER A 158 9.87 -13.79 -6.55
CA SER A 158 10.35 -14.29 -7.84
C SER A 158 10.92 -15.71 -7.73
N LYS A 159 11.72 -15.97 -6.68
CA LYS A 159 12.30 -17.31 -6.44
C LYS A 159 11.23 -18.38 -6.17
N LEU A 160 10.13 -18.00 -5.49
CA LEU A 160 9.03 -18.94 -5.21
C LEU A 160 8.17 -19.22 -6.44
N ILE A 161 7.92 -18.21 -7.29
CA ILE A 161 6.98 -18.32 -8.42
C ILE A 161 7.65 -18.89 -9.67
N LYS A 162 8.90 -18.54 -9.97
CA LYS A 162 9.61 -19.01 -11.18
C LYS A 162 9.50 -20.53 -11.46
N PRO A 163 9.61 -21.42 -10.44
CA PRO A 163 9.49 -22.85 -10.68
C PRO A 163 8.11 -23.31 -11.16
N THR A 164 7.07 -22.50 -10.98
CA THR A 164 5.69 -22.82 -11.40
C THR A 164 5.44 -22.59 -12.90
N GLY A 165 6.38 -21.95 -13.61
CA GLY A 165 6.23 -21.60 -15.02
C GLY A 165 5.45 -20.30 -15.27
N ILE A 166 4.90 -19.65 -14.24
CA ILE A 166 4.23 -18.35 -14.35
C ILE A 166 5.27 -17.28 -14.68
N LYS A 167 4.98 -16.43 -15.65
CA LYS A 167 5.82 -15.28 -15.97
C LYS A 167 5.91 -14.33 -14.78
N VAL A 168 7.12 -13.99 -14.34
CA VAL A 168 7.36 -13.01 -13.28
C VAL A 168 8.09 -11.82 -13.86
N SER A 169 7.50 -10.64 -13.72
CA SER A 169 8.09 -9.37 -14.14
C SER A 169 8.20 -8.40 -12.97
N ARG A 170 9.05 -7.40 -13.11
CA ARG A 170 9.26 -6.30 -12.15
C ARG A 170 8.92 -4.99 -12.84
N ILE A 171 8.27 -4.08 -12.13
CA ILE A 171 8.11 -2.71 -12.63
C ILE A 171 9.48 -2.11 -12.96
N ALA A 172 9.54 -1.32 -14.03
CA ALA A 172 10.76 -0.63 -14.43
C ALA A 172 11.23 0.34 -13.33
N SER A 173 12.55 0.41 -13.15
CA SER A 173 13.21 1.41 -12.31
C SER A 173 14.07 2.28 -13.19
N GLY A 174 14.07 3.59 -12.95
CA GLY A 174 14.90 4.50 -13.75
C GLY A 174 14.60 5.97 -13.48
N VAL A 175 15.07 6.81 -14.40
CA VAL A 175 14.93 8.26 -14.32
C VAL A 175 13.45 8.65 -14.44
N PRO A 176 12.91 9.45 -13.51
CA PRO A 176 11.54 9.91 -13.58
C PRO A 176 11.33 10.86 -14.77
N VAL A 177 10.11 10.82 -15.35
CA VAL A 177 9.74 11.72 -16.46
C VAL A 177 9.84 13.18 -15.99
N GLY A 178 10.55 14.02 -16.78
CA GLY A 178 10.80 15.43 -16.46
C GLY A 178 12.01 15.65 -15.53
N GLY A 179 12.72 14.60 -15.11
CA GLY A 179 13.94 14.73 -14.34
C GLY A 179 15.15 15.09 -15.21
N ASN A 180 16.01 16.00 -14.73
CA ASN A 180 17.30 16.28 -15.34
C ASN A 180 18.33 15.28 -14.82
N LEU A 181 19.13 14.67 -15.73
CA LEU A 181 20.09 13.62 -15.39
C LEU A 181 21.12 14.06 -14.35
N GLU A 182 21.52 15.32 -14.37
CA GLU A 182 22.50 15.89 -13.44
C GLU A 182 22.10 15.86 -11.95
N TYR A 183 20.78 15.75 -11.67
CA TYR A 183 20.23 15.69 -10.29
C TYR A 183 19.84 14.29 -9.86
N ILE A 184 20.07 13.29 -10.71
CA ILE A 184 19.72 11.91 -10.42
C ILE A 184 20.93 11.21 -9.78
N ASP A 185 20.68 10.43 -8.73
CA ASP A 185 21.72 9.67 -8.05
C ASP A 185 22.29 8.54 -8.93
N GLU A 186 23.52 8.15 -8.62
CA GLU A 186 24.28 7.19 -9.41
C GLU A 186 23.58 5.81 -9.51
N VAL A 187 22.90 5.37 -8.45
CA VAL A 187 22.22 4.07 -8.44
C VAL A 187 21.02 4.08 -9.38
N THR A 188 20.24 5.16 -9.37
CA THR A 188 19.11 5.35 -10.28
C THR A 188 19.56 5.44 -11.73
N LEU A 189 20.67 6.15 -12.02
CA LEU A 189 21.25 6.22 -13.37
C LEU A 189 21.73 4.85 -13.86
N LEU A 190 22.40 4.09 -12.99
CA LEU A 190 22.85 2.74 -13.31
C LEU A 190 21.67 1.82 -13.64
N ARG A 191 20.60 1.82 -12.80
CA ARG A 191 19.40 1.03 -13.06
C ARG A 191 18.70 1.43 -14.37
N ALA A 192 18.67 2.72 -14.70
CA ALA A 192 18.11 3.21 -15.96
C ALA A 192 18.92 2.72 -17.16
N LEU A 193 20.26 2.69 -17.05
CA LEU A 193 21.15 2.18 -18.09
C LEU A 193 21.00 0.67 -18.29
N ASP A 194 20.91 -0.09 -17.20
CA ASP A 194 20.72 -1.56 -17.23
C ASP A 194 19.35 -1.94 -17.78
N GLY A 195 18.33 -1.18 -17.41
CA GLY A 195 16.94 -1.39 -17.85
C GLY A 195 16.57 -0.70 -19.17
N ARG A 196 17.55 -0.19 -19.93
CA ARG A 196 17.30 0.48 -21.22
C ARG A 196 16.58 -0.42 -22.22
N THR A 197 15.64 0.14 -22.94
CA THR A 197 14.87 -0.54 -24.01
C THR A 197 15.33 -0.04 -25.37
N GLU A 198 15.26 -0.93 -26.36
CA GLU A 198 15.46 -0.58 -27.78
C GLU A 198 14.27 0.24 -28.29
N LEU A 199 14.54 1.26 -29.13
CA LEU A 199 13.54 2.17 -29.68
C LEU A 199 13.05 1.69 -31.05
#